data_956f69d3339e8d8b34112b5041f328be
#
_entry.id   956f69d3339e8d8b34112b5041f328be
#
_cell.length_a   1.000
_cell.length_b   1.000
_cell.length_c   1.000
_cell.angle_alpha   90.00
_cell.angle_beta   90.00
_cell.angle_gamma   90.00
#
_symmetry.space_group_name_H-M   'P 1'
#
loop_
_entity.id
_entity.type
_entity.pdbx_description
1 polymer ?
#
loop_
_entity_poly.entity_id
_entity_poly.type
_entity_poly.pdbx_seq_one_letter_code
_entity_poly.pdbx_strand_id
1 'polypeptide(L)' 'MKVMINGKEVSTHSGSTVFEVLSAIGINQETVLVKRDKSLIPQDETLRDGDILELITVISGG' A
#
# COMPACT_ATOMS: atom_id res chain seq x y z
N MET A 1 12.99 5.61 1.89
CA MET A 1 12.92 4.26 1.31
C MET A 1 12.00 4.25 0.10
N LYS A 2 12.10 3.23 -0.72
CA LYS A 2 11.30 3.12 -1.94
C LYS A 2 10.49 1.84 -1.91
N VAL A 3 9.22 1.94 -2.31
CA VAL A 3 8.34 0.79 -2.43
C VAL A 3 7.67 0.84 -3.80
N MET A 4 7.29 -0.32 -4.30
CA MET A 4 6.56 -0.42 -5.57
C MET A 4 5.09 -0.64 -5.27
N ILE A 5 4.23 0.15 -5.89
CA ILE A 5 2.79 0.01 -5.73
C ILE A 5 2.17 -0.08 -7.11
N ASN A 6 1.61 -1.23 -7.44
CA ASN A 6 1.04 -1.52 -8.76
C ASN A 6 2.03 -1.21 -9.87
N GLY A 7 3.30 -1.56 -9.66
CA GLY A 7 4.35 -1.33 -10.65
C GLY A 7 4.90 0.09 -10.68
N LYS A 8 4.45 0.96 -9.80
CA LYS A 8 4.91 2.34 -9.73
C LYS A 8 5.79 2.53 -8.49
N GLU A 9 6.95 3.15 -8.68
CA GLU A 9 7.86 3.43 -7.58
C GLU A 9 7.37 4.62 -6.76
N VAL A 10 7.33 4.45 -5.45
CA VAL A 10 6.89 5.49 -4.51
C VAL A 10 7.99 5.66 -3.47
N SER A 11 8.42 6.90 -3.28
CA SER A 11 9.39 7.24 -2.24
C SER A 11 8.64 7.59 -0.96
N THR A 12 9.10 7.05 0.15
CA THR A 12 8.50 7.31 1.45
C THR A 12 9.60 7.22 2.51
N HIS A 13 9.31 7.69 3.71
CA HIS A 13 10.31 7.65 4.77
C HIS A 13 10.33 6.27 5.45
N SER A 14 11.44 5.97 6.08
CA SER A 14 11.65 4.71 6.78
C SER A 14 10.62 4.54 7.89
N GLY A 15 10.06 3.34 8.00
CA GLY A 15 9.06 3.04 9.02
C GLY A 15 7.63 3.41 8.64
N SER A 16 7.40 3.85 7.40
CA SER A 16 6.04 4.16 6.95
C SER A 16 5.15 2.94 6.98
N THR A 17 3.89 3.15 7.32
CA THR A 17 2.87 2.10 7.25
C THR A 17 2.18 2.15 5.90
N VAL A 18 1.42 1.09 5.59
CA VAL A 18 0.58 1.04 4.40
C VAL A 18 -0.35 2.25 4.35
N PHE A 19 -1.00 2.55 5.48
CA PHE A 19 -1.91 3.68 5.58
C PHE A 19 -1.23 5.00 5.20
N GLU A 20 -0.04 5.22 5.75
CA GLU A 20 0.70 6.46 5.49
C GLU A 20 1.06 6.60 4.01
N VAL A 21 1.49 5.51 3.38
CA VAL A 21 1.85 5.55 1.97
C VAL A 21 0.63 5.80 1.10
N LEU A 22 -0.48 5.10 1.37
CA LEU A 22 -1.71 5.30 0.60
C LEU A 22 -2.21 6.74 0.74
N SER A 23 -2.17 7.29 1.95
CA SER A 23 -2.58 8.68 2.17
C SER A 23 -1.70 9.64 1.38
N ALA A 24 -0.39 9.40 1.35
CA ALA A 24 0.55 10.27 0.66
C ALA A 24 0.31 10.30 -0.85
N ILE A 25 -0.13 9.18 -1.44
CA ILE A 25 -0.40 9.12 -2.88
C ILE A 25 -1.86 9.36 -3.22
N GLY A 26 -2.67 9.74 -2.24
CA GLY A 26 -4.05 10.14 -2.49
C GLY A 26 -5.03 9.00 -2.71
N ILE A 27 -4.71 7.80 -2.23
CA ILE A 27 -5.61 6.65 -2.36
C ILE A 27 -6.38 6.46 -1.07
N ASN A 28 -7.70 6.31 -1.19
CA ASN A 28 -8.56 6.05 -0.05
C ASN A 28 -8.40 4.58 0.36
N GLN A 29 -7.84 4.36 1.55
CA GLN A 29 -7.56 3.01 2.03
C GLN A 29 -8.82 2.18 2.26
N GLU A 30 -9.98 2.81 2.34
CA GLU A 30 -11.23 2.08 2.53
C GLU A 30 -11.71 1.39 1.26
N THR A 31 -11.15 1.77 0.12
CA THR A 31 -11.57 1.23 -1.17
C THR A 31 -10.62 0.19 -1.73
N VAL A 32 -9.54 -0.11 -1.01
CA VAL A 32 -8.53 -1.04 -1.54
C VAL A 32 -8.09 -2.02 -0.47
N LEU A 33 -7.70 -3.20 -0.93
CA LEU A 33 -6.95 -4.18 -0.14
C LEU A 33 -5.52 -4.15 -0.64
N VAL A 34 -4.58 -4.40 0.26
CA VAL A 34 -3.16 -4.35 -0.08
C VAL A 34 -2.56 -5.74 0.09
N LYS A 35 -1.87 -6.19 -0.95
CA LYS A 35 -1.13 -7.45 -0.92
C LYS A 35 0.36 -7.17 -0.95
N ARG A 36 1.11 -7.91 -0.15
CA ARG A 36 2.55 -7.98 -0.22
C ARG A 36 2.91 -9.44 -0.44
N ASP A 37 3.64 -9.73 -1.53
CA ASP A 37 3.87 -11.08 -2.01
C ASP A 37 2.53 -11.73 -2.35
N LYS A 38 2.16 -12.79 -1.65
CA LYS A 38 0.89 -13.48 -1.91
C LYS A 38 -0.08 -13.35 -0.75
N SER A 39 0.19 -12.40 0.16
CA SER A 39 -0.60 -12.25 1.38
C SER A 39 -1.17 -10.86 1.50
N LEU A 40 -2.40 -10.77 1.95
CA LEU A 40 -3.00 -9.49 2.31
C LEU A 40 -2.34 -9.00 3.59
N ILE A 41 -2.08 -7.70 3.63
CA ILE A 41 -1.49 -7.08 4.81
C ILE A 41 -2.42 -5.98 5.33
N PRO A 42 -2.44 -5.77 6.64
CA PRO A 42 -3.28 -4.71 7.21
C PRO A 42 -2.69 -3.33 6.94
N GLN A 43 -3.50 -2.31 7.15
CA GLN A 43 -3.11 -0.93 6.86
C GLN A 43 -2.07 -0.41 7.85
N ASP A 44 -1.98 -0.99 9.01
CA ASP A 44 -0.98 -0.60 10.01
C ASP A 44 0.32 -1.38 9.89
N GLU A 45 0.45 -2.18 8.84
CA GLU A 45 1.67 -2.93 8.58
C GLU A 45 2.79 -1.97 8.22
N THR A 46 3.94 -2.14 8.85
CA THR A 46 5.12 -1.33 8.55
C THR A 46 5.79 -1.85 7.29
N LEU A 47 6.10 -0.94 6.39
CA LEU A 47 6.74 -1.29 5.12
C LEU A 47 8.25 -1.24 5.24
N ARG A 48 8.93 -1.91 4.32
CA ARG A 48 10.39 -1.95 4.22
C ARG A 48 10.82 -1.47 2.85
N ASP A 49 12.06 -0.99 2.80
CA ASP A 49 12.65 -0.60 1.53
C ASP A 49 12.64 -1.77 0.55
N GLY A 50 12.16 -1.51 -0.65
CA GLY A 50 12.07 -2.55 -1.69
C GLY A 50 10.78 -3.36 -1.67
N ASP A 51 9.86 -3.09 -0.76
CA ASP A 51 8.59 -3.81 -0.73
C ASP A 51 7.81 -3.60 -2.02
N ILE A 52 7.18 -4.66 -2.49
CA ILE A 52 6.36 -4.63 -3.69
C ILE A 52 4.92 -4.91 -3.26
N LEU A 53 4.07 -3.92 -3.48
CA LEU A 53 2.68 -3.97 -3.05
C LEU A 53 1.75 -3.99 -4.25
N GLU A 54 0.65 -4.67 -4.08
CA GLU A 54 -0.42 -4.71 -5.08
C GLU A 54 -1.71 -4.22 -4.43
N LEU A 55 -2.36 -3.26 -5.06
CA LEU A 55 -3.64 -2.74 -4.58
C LEU A 55 -4.77 -3.42 -5.33
N ILE A 56 -5.73 -3.92 -4.59
CA ILE A 56 -6.92 -4.56 -5.14
C ILE A 56 -8.09 -3.66 -4.78
N THR A 57 -8.71 -3.08 -5.80
CA THR A 57 -9.87 -2.21 -5.58
C THR A 57 -11.07 -3.06 -5.20
N VAL A 58 -11.69 -2.73 -4.08
CA VAL A 58 -12.93 -3.36 -3.68
C VAL A 58 -14.08 -2.40 -3.98
N ILE A 59 -15.02 -2.88 -4.77
CA ILE A 59 -16.19 -2.09 -5.09
C ILE A 59 -17.28 -2.51 -4.11
N SER A 60 -17.63 -1.61 -3.22
CA SER A 60 -18.80 -1.85 -2.38
C SER A 60 -20.01 -1.71 -3.29
N GLY A 61 -20.74 -2.79 -3.45
CA GLY A 61 -21.92 -2.77 -4.30
C GLY A 61 -22.97 -1.86 -3.70
N GLY A 62 -23.00 -0.67 -4.16
CA GLY A 62 -23.96 0.30 -3.67
C GLY A 62 -24.82 0.77 -4.76
#